data_95cbce9bec53ba52d7d2ea699e4be289
#
_entry.id   95cbce9bec53ba52d7d2ea699e4be289
#
_cell.length_a   1.000
_cell.length_b   1.000
_cell.length_c   1.000
_cell.angle_alpha   90.00
_cell.angle_beta   90.00
_cell.angle_gamma   90.00
#
_symmetry.space_group_name_H-M   'P 1'
#
loop_
_entity.id
_entity.type
_entity.pdbx_description
1 polymer ?
#
loop_
_entity_poly.entity_id
_entity_poly.type
_entity_poly.pdbx_seq_one_letter_code
_entity_poly.pdbx_strand_id
1 'polypeptide(L)'
;MLNVENLTVQFPSRFGDITAIEDVAMAIAPGEVHGLVGESGAGKSTVGAAIIGLLQAPGLVAHGQMTLAGTDLRNLTPIEAHDMRGKRISMIFQDPQTSLNPLMRVEYQLVETIQAHEDISAKDARARAVNILEEIGIQNASERINAYPHQFSGGMRQRVVIALALCTNPELIIADEPTTALDVAVQSQVLDLIKELALDRKIGFMLITHDIGVIAQIADRVSVMRNGRILESGSTGQVLGAPQHPYTQALLDSVPPLDRKIDRFRIPEEADGSSRNDAGDHAEGWLLEGVQQEKVGLKIENLRVAFPGVRTSLWRKPDAFTALHDISLNVKPGSILGLVGESGSGKSTLAKAITGLVNPTAGHIGLGGEILPPGKSRTRNHPSRQIVQMIFQDPFSSLNPRHQIGVILSEPLWLYGLVTDGQERRELAAAMLDLVGMASDAIDKYPHQFSGGQRQRIAVARALLARPRFLICDEPTSALDVSIQAEILNLLKNLQSKFGLTILFISHNLAVVRQMADDVVVLRNGRIEEFGQTQDVYQNPKSEYMRELLELTPILPVA
;
A
#
# COMPACT_ATOMS: atom_id res chain seq x y z
N MET A 1 -8.31 -25.76 -16.90
CA MET A 1 -8.31 -24.69 -17.92
C MET A 1 -6.90 -24.21 -18.17
N LEU A 2 -6.25 -23.48 -17.27
CA LEU A 2 -4.81 -23.19 -17.31
C LEU A 2 -4.06 -24.35 -16.65
N ASN A 3 -2.98 -24.82 -17.28
CA ASN A 3 -2.01 -25.74 -16.69
C ASN A 3 -0.60 -25.23 -16.98
N VAL A 4 0.22 -25.10 -15.94
CA VAL A 4 1.61 -24.65 -15.98
C VAL A 4 2.45 -25.74 -15.33
N GLU A 5 3.47 -26.24 -16.06
CA GLU A 5 4.35 -27.31 -15.62
C GLU A 5 5.81 -26.90 -15.79
N ASN A 6 6.58 -27.00 -14.71
CA ASN A 6 8.02 -26.78 -14.65
C ASN A 6 8.48 -25.45 -15.28
N LEU A 7 7.70 -24.38 -15.09
CA LEU A 7 7.97 -23.08 -15.69
C LEU A 7 9.22 -22.44 -15.06
N THR A 8 10.20 -22.14 -15.93
CA THR A 8 11.43 -21.45 -15.56
C THR A 8 11.62 -20.23 -16.45
N VAL A 9 11.79 -19.04 -15.82
CA VAL A 9 12.05 -17.79 -16.53
C VAL A 9 13.41 -17.25 -16.13
N GLN A 10 14.19 -16.87 -17.13
CA GLN A 10 15.53 -16.31 -16.97
C GLN A 10 15.64 -14.92 -17.61
N PHE A 11 16.48 -14.09 -16.99
CA PHE A 11 16.88 -12.79 -17.49
C PHE A 11 18.38 -12.83 -17.78
N PRO A 12 18.78 -13.01 -19.06
CA PRO A 12 20.19 -12.97 -19.44
C PRO A 12 20.84 -11.64 -19.06
N SER A 13 22.00 -11.71 -18.42
CA SER A 13 22.78 -10.53 -18.08
C SER A 13 24.27 -10.71 -18.38
N ARG A 14 25.01 -9.59 -18.46
CA ARG A 14 26.47 -9.60 -18.68
C ARG A 14 27.27 -10.25 -17.53
N PHE A 15 26.65 -10.42 -16.38
CA PHE A 15 27.25 -10.97 -15.16
C PHE A 15 26.78 -12.40 -14.84
N GLY A 16 26.06 -13.04 -15.76
CA GLY A 16 25.40 -14.34 -15.62
C GLY A 16 23.88 -14.21 -15.70
N ASP A 17 23.22 -15.31 -16.03
CA ASP A 17 21.78 -15.34 -16.15
C ASP A 17 21.12 -15.34 -14.78
N ILE A 18 20.12 -14.47 -14.59
CA ILE A 18 19.33 -14.38 -13.36
C ILE A 18 18.07 -15.21 -13.56
N THR A 19 17.91 -16.29 -12.80
CA THR A 19 16.68 -17.09 -12.79
C THR A 19 15.66 -16.42 -11.87
N ALA A 20 14.63 -15.85 -12.46
CA ALA A 20 13.57 -15.13 -11.71
C ALA A 20 12.51 -16.08 -11.14
N ILE A 21 12.15 -17.13 -11.88
CA ILE A 21 11.31 -18.23 -11.42
C ILE A 21 11.87 -19.55 -11.88
N GLU A 22 11.74 -20.59 -11.06
CA GLU A 22 12.31 -21.90 -11.29
C GLU A 22 11.33 -22.99 -10.89
N ASP A 23 11.05 -23.89 -11.83
CA ASP A 23 10.23 -25.08 -11.64
C ASP A 23 8.83 -24.79 -11.06
N VAL A 24 8.18 -23.73 -11.53
CA VAL A 24 6.84 -23.35 -11.08
C VAL A 24 5.79 -24.24 -11.78
N ALA A 25 4.94 -24.90 -10.97
CA ALA A 25 3.82 -25.68 -11.42
C ALA A 25 2.52 -25.25 -10.74
N MET A 26 1.46 -25.01 -11.53
CA MET A 26 0.15 -24.62 -11.02
C MET A 26 -0.95 -24.91 -12.05
N ALA A 27 -2.16 -25.11 -11.57
CA ALA A 27 -3.34 -25.28 -12.42
C ALA A 27 -4.49 -24.39 -11.91
N ILE A 28 -5.31 -23.89 -12.85
CA ILE A 28 -6.52 -23.11 -12.56
C ILE A 28 -7.68 -23.72 -13.34
N ALA A 29 -8.76 -24.08 -12.65
CA ALA A 29 -9.98 -24.58 -13.26
C ALA A 29 -10.89 -23.42 -13.74
N PRO A 30 -11.87 -23.67 -14.63
CA PRO A 30 -12.89 -22.68 -14.95
C PRO A 30 -13.70 -22.31 -13.70
N GLY A 31 -13.83 -21.01 -13.42
CA GLY A 31 -14.56 -20.51 -12.25
C GLY A 31 -13.77 -20.56 -10.94
N GLU A 32 -12.50 -20.95 -10.97
CA GLU A 32 -11.62 -21.01 -9.81
C GLU A 32 -10.86 -19.71 -9.61
N VAL A 33 -10.77 -19.24 -8.37
CA VAL A 33 -9.85 -18.16 -7.96
C VAL A 33 -8.63 -18.78 -7.31
N HIS A 34 -7.49 -18.74 -8.00
CA HIS A 34 -6.22 -19.26 -7.51
C HIS A 34 -5.33 -18.11 -7.04
N GLY A 35 -5.06 -18.03 -5.74
CA GLY A 35 -4.19 -17.04 -5.12
C GLY A 35 -2.71 -17.39 -5.28
N LEU A 36 -1.89 -16.42 -5.68
CA LEU A 36 -0.43 -16.52 -5.66
C LEU A 36 0.12 -15.48 -4.69
N VAL A 37 0.63 -15.93 -3.56
CA VAL A 37 1.15 -15.07 -2.48
C VAL A 37 2.65 -15.24 -2.27
N GLY A 38 3.27 -14.26 -1.65
CA GLY A 38 4.69 -14.25 -1.30
C GLY A 38 5.21 -12.82 -1.20
N GLU A 39 6.43 -12.65 -0.74
CA GLU A 39 7.11 -11.36 -0.63
C GLU A 39 7.35 -10.69 -1.99
N SER A 40 7.61 -9.38 -1.97
CA SER A 40 8.01 -8.63 -3.17
C SER A 40 9.31 -9.21 -3.74
N GLY A 41 9.37 -9.35 -5.06
CA GLY A 41 10.51 -10.01 -5.69
C GLY A 41 10.46 -11.54 -5.67
N ALA A 42 9.44 -12.18 -5.08
CA ALA A 42 9.30 -13.64 -5.12
C ALA A 42 9.05 -14.22 -6.54
N GLY A 43 8.78 -13.35 -7.54
CA GLY A 43 8.54 -13.77 -8.93
C GLY A 43 7.07 -13.86 -9.34
N LYS A 44 6.12 -13.48 -8.47
CA LYS A 44 4.67 -13.59 -8.71
C LYS A 44 4.22 -12.94 -10.03
N SER A 45 4.50 -11.65 -10.20
CA SER A 45 4.16 -10.91 -11.44
C SER A 45 4.90 -11.46 -12.67
N THR A 46 6.09 -12.06 -12.48
CA THR A 46 6.83 -12.72 -13.55
C THR A 46 6.10 -13.98 -14.05
N VAL A 47 5.47 -14.75 -13.15
CA VAL A 47 4.61 -15.88 -13.53
C VAL A 47 3.44 -15.38 -14.39
N GLY A 48 2.72 -14.35 -13.95
CA GLY A 48 1.62 -13.74 -14.71
C GLY A 48 2.06 -13.23 -16.09
N ALA A 49 3.18 -12.50 -16.13
CA ALA A 49 3.74 -11.97 -17.37
C ALA A 49 4.20 -13.08 -18.33
N ALA A 50 4.72 -14.20 -17.84
CA ALA A 50 5.09 -15.34 -18.65
C ALA A 50 3.86 -16.00 -19.28
N ILE A 51 2.79 -16.21 -18.51
CA ILE A 51 1.54 -16.84 -18.98
C ILE A 51 0.88 -16.00 -20.09
N ILE A 52 0.82 -14.68 -19.94
CA ILE A 52 0.21 -13.80 -20.96
C ILE A 52 1.19 -13.43 -22.09
N GLY A 53 2.46 -13.84 -22.00
CA GLY A 53 3.49 -13.53 -23.00
C GLY A 53 3.91 -12.06 -23.03
N LEU A 54 3.98 -11.41 -21.87
CA LEU A 54 4.40 -10.01 -21.69
C LEU A 54 5.70 -9.87 -20.87
N LEU A 55 6.57 -10.88 -20.91
CA LEU A 55 7.89 -10.77 -20.30
C LEU A 55 8.67 -9.63 -20.95
N GLN A 56 9.22 -8.73 -20.14
CA GLN A 56 10.07 -7.64 -20.62
C GLN A 56 11.43 -8.19 -21.05
N ALA A 57 11.92 -7.75 -22.20
CA ALA A 57 13.26 -8.07 -22.64
C ALA A 57 14.32 -7.61 -21.60
N PRO A 58 15.35 -8.40 -21.31
CA PRO A 58 15.77 -9.65 -21.97
C PRO A 58 15.14 -10.94 -21.41
N GLY A 59 14.07 -10.87 -20.61
CA GLY A 59 13.40 -12.04 -20.00
C GLY A 59 12.88 -13.02 -21.03
N LEU A 60 13.08 -14.30 -20.78
CA LEU A 60 12.61 -15.40 -21.63
C LEU A 60 12.16 -16.62 -20.80
N VAL A 61 11.23 -17.38 -21.35
CA VAL A 61 10.84 -18.69 -20.80
C VAL A 61 11.90 -19.71 -21.24
N ALA A 62 12.77 -20.12 -20.30
CA ALA A 62 13.84 -21.06 -20.56
C ALA A 62 13.30 -22.49 -20.67
N HIS A 63 12.47 -22.91 -19.72
CA HIS A 63 11.88 -24.25 -19.63
C HIS A 63 10.42 -24.21 -19.23
N GLY A 64 9.74 -25.35 -19.39
CA GLY A 64 8.38 -25.58 -18.94
C GLY A 64 7.34 -25.53 -20.06
N GLN A 65 6.11 -25.93 -19.69
CA GLN A 65 4.93 -25.92 -20.56
C GLN A 65 3.83 -25.06 -19.94
N MET A 66 3.10 -24.37 -20.78
CA MET A 66 1.93 -23.57 -20.37
C MET A 66 0.81 -23.83 -21.37
N THR A 67 -0.32 -24.35 -20.91
CA THR A 67 -1.48 -24.61 -21.78
C THR A 67 -2.74 -23.93 -21.23
N LEU A 68 -3.52 -23.31 -22.12
CA LEU A 68 -4.86 -22.78 -21.82
C LEU A 68 -5.89 -23.51 -22.67
N ALA A 69 -6.78 -24.26 -22.02
CA ALA A 69 -7.81 -25.10 -22.69
C ALA A 69 -7.23 -25.94 -23.85
N GLY A 70 -6.04 -26.52 -23.64
CA GLY A 70 -5.35 -27.36 -24.62
C GLY A 70 -4.49 -26.61 -25.66
N THR A 71 -4.50 -25.28 -25.66
CA THR A 71 -3.65 -24.46 -26.53
C THR A 71 -2.30 -24.23 -25.83
N ASP A 72 -1.20 -24.53 -26.47
CA ASP A 72 0.16 -24.27 -25.98
C ASP A 72 0.48 -22.77 -26.11
N LEU A 73 0.71 -22.10 -24.98
CA LEU A 73 0.98 -20.66 -24.91
C LEU A 73 2.43 -20.30 -25.28
N ARG A 74 3.34 -21.26 -25.25
CA ARG A 74 4.77 -21.04 -25.53
C ARG A 74 5.08 -20.98 -27.02
N ASN A 75 4.35 -21.74 -27.82
CA ASN A 75 4.61 -21.93 -29.24
C ASN A 75 3.69 -21.11 -30.15
N LEU A 76 3.03 -20.07 -29.62
CA LEU A 76 2.19 -19.16 -30.38
C LEU A 76 3.02 -18.28 -31.33
N THR A 77 2.54 -18.13 -32.56
CA THR A 77 3.04 -17.09 -33.47
C THR A 77 2.69 -15.69 -32.90
N PRO A 78 3.37 -14.63 -33.33
CA PRO A 78 3.04 -13.26 -32.89
C PRO A 78 1.58 -12.86 -33.11
N ILE A 79 0.94 -13.36 -34.18
CA ILE A 79 -0.48 -13.11 -34.50
C ILE A 79 -1.37 -13.86 -33.52
N GLU A 80 -1.13 -15.17 -33.31
CA GLU A 80 -1.89 -15.98 -32.34
C GLU A 80 -1.75 -15.45 -30.92
N ALA A 81 -0.53 -15.01 -30.53
CA ALA A 81 -0.30 -14.40 -29.22
C ALA A 81 -1.04 -13.05 -29.09
N HIS A 82 -1.17 -12.27 -30.16
CA HIS A 82 -1.97 -11.05 -30.17
C HIS A 82 -3.46 -11.36 -29.98
N ASP A 83 -3.98 -12.34 -30.72
CA ASP A 83 -5.38 -12.77 -30.63
C ASP A 83 -5.71 -13.41 -29.27
N MET A 84 -4.74 -14.08 -28.65
CA MET A 84 -4.87 -14.69 -27.33
C MET A 84 -5.05 -13.61 -26.25
N ARG A 85 -4.20 -12.56 -26.29
CA ARG A 85 -4.25 -11.45 -25.35
C ARG A 85 -5.49 -10.60 -25.56
N GLY A 86 -6.18 -10.31 -24.47
CA GLY A 86 -7.43 -9.56 -24.45
C GLY A 86 -8.66 -10.41 -24.79
N LYS A 87 -8.56 -11.40 -25.69
CA LYS A 87 -9.70 -12.25 -26.08
C LYS A 87 -9.88 -13.48 -25.20
N ARG A 88 -8.80 -14.18 -24.88
CA ARG A 88 -8.84 -15.40 -24.05
C ARG A 88 -8.17 -15.24 -22.70
N ILE A 89 -7.08 -14.45 -22.65
CA ILE A 89 -6.38 -14.09 -21.41
C ILE A 89 -6.37 -12.57 -21.30
N SER A 90 -6.90 -12.06 -20.20
CA SER A 90 -6.80 -10.63 -19.85
C SER A 90 -5.95 -10.43 -18.60
N MET A 91 -5.46 -9.21 -18.40
CA MET A 91 -4.67 -8.85 -17.22
C MET A 91 -5.15 -7.55 -16.61
N ILE A 92 -5.30 -7.56 -15.29
CA ILE A 92 -5.49 -6.38 -14.45
C ILE A 92 -4.13 -6.05 -13.84
N PHE A 93 -3.57 -4.89 -14.20
CA PHE A 93 -2.26 -4.45 -13.70
C PHE A 93 -2.39 -3.77 -12.35
N GLN A 94 -1.30 -3.76 -11.59
CA GLN A 94 -1.19 -3.27 -10.22
C GLN A 94 -1.64 -1.81 -10.04
N ASP A 95 -1.34 -0.91 -10.98
CA ASP A 95 -1.69 0.51 -10.89
C ASP A 95 -2.80 0.89 -11.88
N PRO A 96 -4.01 1.21 -11.39
CA PRO A 96 -5.11 1.64 -12.23
C PRO A 96 -4.88 3.00 -12.89
N GLN A 97 -3.91 3.81 -12.39
CA GLN A 97 -3.61 5.11 -13.00
C GLN A 97 -2.80 4.95 -14.28
N THR A 98 -1.91 3.96 -14.34
CA THR A 98 -1.12 3.64 -15.53
C THR A 98 -1.86 2.75 -16.51
N SER A 99 -2.87 2.01 -16.06
CA SER A 99 -3.70 1.12 -16.89
C SER A 99 -4.69 1.89 -17.78
N LEU A 100 -5.05 3.11 -17.41
CA LEU A 100 -5.98 3.97 -18.15
C LEU A 100 -5.25 5.16 -18.74
N ASN A 101 -5.51 5.45 -20.02
CA ASN A 101 -5.00 6.68 -20.64
C ASN A 101 -5.75 7.91 -20.07
N PRO A 102 -5.08 8.80 -19.31
CA PRO A 102 -5.75 9.93 -18.65
C PRO A 102 -6.29 10.98 -19.61
N LEU A 103 -5.83 10.99 -20.87
CA LEU A 103 -6.24 11.93 -21.92
C LEU A 103 -7.41 11.42 -22.76
N MET A 104 -7.83 10.16 -22.57
CA MET A 104 -8.94 9.54 -23.29
C MET A 104 -10.13 9.31 -22.35
N ARG A 105 -11.35 9.49 -22.88
CA ARG A 105 -12.57 9.11 -22.14
C ARG A 105 -12.64 7.60 -21.97
N VAL A 106 -13.30 7.16 -20.93
CA VAL A 106 -13.51 5.72 -20.62
C VAL A 106 -14.22 5.02 -21.80
N GLU A 107 -15.19 5.69 -22.45
CA GLU A 107 -15.87 5.19 -23.63
C GLU A 107 -14.91 4.72 -24.73
N TYR A 108 -13.98 5.60 -25.12
CA TYR A 108 -13.07 5.27 -26.21
C TYR A 108 -12.18 4.08 -25.90
N GLN A 109 -11.71 3.99 -24.67
CA GLN A 109 -10.83 2.89 -24.25
C GLN A 109 -11.56 1.54 -24.24
N LEU A 110 -12.80 1.50 -23.73
CA LEU A 110 -13.62 0.28 -23.75
C LEU A 110 -14.04 -0.11 -25.17
N VAL A 111 -14.52 0.84 -25.97
CA VAL A 111 -14.96 0.59 -27.36
C VAL A 111 -13.80 0.12 -28.23
N GLU A 112 -12.63 0.77 -28.12
CA GLU A 112 -11.41 0.37 -28.82
C GLU A 112 -11.01 -1.06 -28.48
N THR A 113 -11.01 -1.43 -27.19
CA THR A 113 -10.67 -2.78 -26.75
C THR A 113 -11.65 -3.82 -27.31
N ILE A 114 -12.95 -3.54 -27.29
CA ILE A 114 -13.97 -4.45 -27.85
C ILE A 114 -13.77 -4.61 -29.36
N GLN A 115 -13.62 -3.51 -30.10
CA GLN A 115 -13.46 -3.55 -31.57
C GLN A 115 -12.11 -4.11 -32.02
N ALA A 116 -11.09 -4.08 -31.18
CA ALA A 116 -9.81 -4.74 -31.48
C ALA A 116 -9.92 -6.27 -31.56
N HIS A 117 -10.92 -6.86 -30.92
CA HIS A 117 -11.10 -8.31 -30.83
C HIS A 117 -12.39 -8.84 -31.47
N GLU A 118 -13.35 -7.97 -31.76
CA GLU A 118 -14.65 -8.34 -32.31
C GLU A 118 -15.05 -7.39 -33.46
N ASP A 119 -15.56 -7.95 -34.52
CA ASP A 119 -16.06 -7.18 -35.68
C ASP A 119 -17.50 -6.72 -35.43
N ILE A 120 -17.65 -5.70 -34.59
CA ILE A 120 -18.95 -5.11 -34.26
C ILE A 120 -18.95 -3.60 -34.45
N SER A 121 -20.16 -3.02 -34.67
CA SER A 121 -20.28 -1.58 -34.83
C SER A 121 -19.87 -0.82 -33.55
N ALA A 122 -19.37 0.42 -33.73
CA ALA A 122 -19.05 1.30 -32.59
C ALA A 122 -20.27 1.53 -31.66
N LYS A 123 -21.50 1.54 -32.25
CA LYS A 123 -22.74 1.66 -31.48
C LYS A 123 -22.98 0.45 -30.59
N ASP A 124 -22.79 -0.76 -31.10
CA ASP A 124 -22.99 -2.00 -30.35
C ASP A 124 -21.87 -2.19 -29.32
N ALA A 125 -20.62 -1.88 -29.69
CA ALA A 125 -19.50 -1.87 -28.75
C ALA A 125 -19.74 -0.90 -27.57
N ARG A 126 -20.26 0.30 -27.86
CA ARG A 126 -20.64 1.26 -26.81
C ARG A 126 -21.77 0.73 -25.90
N ALA A 127 -22.80 0.14 -26.48
CA ALA A 127 -23.90 -0.45 -25.70
C ALA A 127 -23.37 -1.56 -24.76
N ARG A 128 -22.51 -2.43 -25.27
CA ARG A 128 -21.84 -3.46 -24.45
C ARG A 128 -20.97 -2.86 -23.36
N ALA A 129 -20.19 -1.81 -23.67
CA ALA A 129 -19.36 -1.12 -22.68
C ALA A 129 -20.20 -0.52 -21.53
N VAL A 130 -21.38 0.07 -21.84
CA VAL A 130 -22.31 0.57 -20.82
C VAL A 130 -22.81 -0.58 -19.94
N ASN A 131 -23.26 -1.69 -20.53
CA ASN A 131 -23.75 -2.85 -19.79
C ASN A 131 -22.68 -3.42 -18.83
N ILE A 132 -21.43 -3.52 -19.29
CA ILE A 132 -20.33 -3.99 -18.43
C ILE A 132 -20.08 -3.01 -17.27
N LEU A 133 -20.11 -1.70 -17.53
CA LEU A 133 -19.95 -0.70 -16.48
C LEU A 133 -21.09 -0.78 -15.43
N GLU A 134 -22.30 -1.09 -15.85
CA GLU A 134 -23.45 -1.32 -14.95
C GLU A 134 -23.25 -2.59 -14.12
N GLU A 135 -22.83 -3.68 -14.75
CA GLU A 135 -22.57 -4.98 -14.11
C GLU A 135 -21.52 -4.88 -13.02
N ILE A 136 -20.43 -4.11 -13.26
CA ILE A 136 -19.39 -3.89 -12.25
C ILE A 136 -19.76 -2.80 -11.23
N GLY A 137 -21.01 -2.32 -11.22
CA GLY A 137 -21.56 -1.41 -10.21
C GLY A 137 -21.18 0.06 -10.41
N ILE A 138 -20.88 0.50 -11.64
CA ILE A 138 -20.75 1.95 -11.94
C ILE A 138 -22.15 2.56 -12.11
N GLN A 139 -22.58 3.34 -11.12
CA GLN A 139 -23.86 4.05 -11.18
C GLN A 139 -23.89 5.08 -12.31
N ASN A 140 -25.03 5.22 -13.00
CA ASN A 140 -25.21 6.12 -14.15
C ASN A 140 -24.18 5.88 -15.26
N ALA A 141 -23.90 4.60 -15.59
CA ALA A 141 -22.86 4.19 -16.55
C ALA A 141 -23.01 4.87 -17.92
N SER A 142 -24.24 5.07 -18.39
CA SER A 142 -24.55 5.73 -19.67
C SER A 142 -24.08 7.19 -19.77
N GLU A 143 -23.99 7.89 -18.65
CA GLU A 143 -23.46 9.25 -18.55
C GLU A 143 -21.96 9.22 -18.25
N ARG A 144 -21.57 8.40 -17.26
CA ARG A 144 -20.21 8.33 -16.74
C ARG A 144 -19.21 7.76 -17.75
N ILE A 145 -19.64 6.94 -18.69
CA ILE A 145 -18.78 6.42 -19.75
C ILE A 145 -18.09 7.55 -20.54
N ASN A 146 -18.70 8.74 -20.61
CA ASN A 146 -18.13 9.91 -21.29
C ASN A 146 -17.07 10.65 -20.44
N ALA A 147 -16.88 10.27 -19.18
CA ALA A 147 -15.94 10.92 -18.29
C ALA A 147 -14.49 10.45 -18.53
N TYR A 148 -13.54 11.25 -18.07
CA TYR A 148 -12.12 10.92 -18.07
C TYR A 148 -11.72 10.17 -16.81
N PRO A 149 -10.65 9.35 -16.83
CA PRO A 149 -10.21 8.58 -15.68
C PRO A 149 -10.00 9.40 -14.40
N HIS A 150 -9.49 10.62 -14.50
CA HIS A 150 -9.26 11.50 -13.35
C HIS A 150 -10.56 12.00 -12.66
N GLN A 151 -11.71 11.83 -13.30
CA GLN A 151 -13.02 12.20 -12.74
C GLN A 151 -13.65 11.06 -11.91
N PHE A 152 -13.02 9.88 -11.87
CA PHE A 152 -13.43 8.74 -11.08
C PHE A 152 -12.64 8.66 -9.76
N SER A 153 -13.27 8.15 -8.70
CA SER A 153 -12.56 7.78 -7.46
C SER A 153 -11.58 6.61 -7.71
N GLY A 154 -10.69 6.32 -6.76
CA GLY A 154 -9.77 5.18 -6.86
C GLY A 154 -10.49 3.86 -7.15
N GLY A 155 -11.47 3.52 -6.34
CA GLY A 155 -12.26 2.30 -6.52
C GLY A 155 -13.08 2.25 -7.81
N MET A 156 -13.62 3.40 -8.25
CA MET A 156 -14.29 3.46 -9.55
C MET A 156 -13.32 3.27 -10.72
N ARG A 157 -12.09 3.81 -10.64
CA ARG A 157 -11.05 3.57 -11.66
C ARG A 157 -10.69 2.09 -11.71
N GLN A 158 -10.55 1.44 -10.56
CA GLN A 158 -10.28 0.00 -10.49
C GLN A 158 -11.41 -0.80 -11.16
N ARG A 159 -12.66 -0.45 -10.89
CA ARG A 159 -13.80 -1.07 -11.58
C ARG A 159 -13.73 -0.89 -13.10
N VAL A 160 -13.37 0.30 -13.59
CA VAL A 160 -13.19 0.53 -15.04
C VAL A 160 -12.07 -0.34 -15.63
N VAL A 161 -10.95 -0.55 -14.89
CA VAL A 161 -9.87 -1.47 -15.32
C VAL A 161 -10.38 -2.92 -15.37
N ILE A 162 -11.20 -3.33 -14.39
CA ILE A 162 -11.88 -4.64 -14.41
C ILE A 162 -12.81 -4.74 -15.64
N ALA A 163 -13.57 -3.66 -15.96
CA ALA A 163 -14.40 -3.63 -17.15
C ALA A 163 -13.59 -3.84 -18.44
N LEU A 164 -12.43 -3.20 -18.56
CA LEU A 164 -11.52 -3.42 -19.69
C LEU A 164 -11.07 -4.87 -19.81
N ALA A 165 -10.74 -5.51 -18.68
CA ALA A 165 -10.34 -6.91 -18.68
C ALA A 165 -11.50 -7.87 -19.04
N LEU A 166 -12.75 -7.49 -18.76
CA LEU A 166 -13.96 -8.29 -18.97
C LEU A 166 -14.63 -8.10 -20.35
N CYS A 167 -14.33 -6.99 -21.05
CA CYS A 167 -15.13 -6.55 -22.20
C CYS A 167 -15.12 -7.53 -23.38
N THR A 168 -14.18 -8.49 -23.39
CA THR A 168 -14.02 -9.53 -24.41
C THR A 168 -14.41 -10.93 -23.92
N ASN A 169 -14.96 -11.07 -22.70
CA ASN A 169 -15.29 -12.35 -22.08
C ASN A 169 -14.12 -13.36 -22.05
N PRO A 170 -13.01 -13.05 -21.41
CA PRO A 170 -11.85 -13.93 -21.38
C PRO A 170 -12.13 -15.21 -20.60
N GLU A 171 -11.36 -16.28 -20.91
CA GLU A 171 -11.37 -17.53 -20.14
C GLU A 171 -10.58 -17.39 -18.84
N LEU A 172 -9.48 -16.62 -18.87
CA LEU A 172 -8.56 -16.40 -17.74
C LEU A 172 -8.31 -14.91 -17.53
N ILE A 173 -8.37 -14.46 -16.27
CA ILE A 173 -7.93 -13.12 -15.87
C ILE A 173 -6.77 -13.26 -14.87
N ILE A 174 -5.65 -12.63 -15.19
CA ILE A 174 -4.52 -12.46 -14.28
C ILE A 174 -4.70 -11.10 -13.60
N ALA A 175 -4.97 -11.13 -12.29
CA ALA A 175 -5.17 -9.92 -11.49
C ALA A 175 -3.93 -9.70 -10.61
N ASP A 176 -3.07 -8.76 -11.02
CA ASP A 176 -1.84 -8.42 -10.30
C ASP A 176 -2.13 -7.27 -9.32
N GLU A 177 -2.26 -7.60 -8.05
CA GLU A 177 -2.58 -6.70 -6.94
C GLU A 177 -3.81 -5.81 -7.20
N PRO A 178 -4.97 -6.38 -7.54
CA PRO A 178 -6.13 -5.60 -8.01
C PRO A 178 -6.78 -4.71 -6.94
N THR A 179 -6.40 -4.84 -5.68
CA THR A 179 -6.97 -4.09 -4.55
C THR A 179 -5.96 -3.20 -3.83
N THR A 180 -4.73 -3.15 -4.30
CA THR A 180 -3.68 -2.29 -3.71
C THR A 180 -4.09 -0.82 -3.77
N ALA A 181 -3.87 -0.09 -2.69
CA ALA A 181 -4.26 1.32 -2.49
C ALA A 181 -5.79 1.59 -2.46
N LEU A 182 -6.63 0.57 -2.29
CA LEU A 182 -8.05 0.71 -1.99
C LEU A 182 -8.29 0.67 -0.47
N ASP A 183 -9.32 1.37 -0.01
CA ASP A 183 -9.80 1.21 1.37
C ASP A 183 -10.57 -0.11 1.54
N VAL A 184 -10.72 -0.55 2.79
CA VAL A 184 -11.27 -1.87 3.13
C VAL A 184 -12.66 -2.11 2.53
N ALA A 185 -13.52 -1.08 2.51
CA ALA A 185 -14.88 -1.20 1.98
C ALA A 185 -14.89 -1.37 0.45
N VAL A 186 -14.09 -0.57 -0.27
CA VAL A 186 -13.96 -0.70 -1.72
C VAL A 186 -13.22 -1.98 -2.10
N GLN A 187 -12.21 -2.39 -1.31
CA GLN A 187 -11.52 -3.67 -1.49
C GLN A 187 -12.50 -4.84 -1.41
N SER A 188 -13.32 -4.93 -0.35
CA SER A 188 -14.31 -5.99 -0.20
C SER A 188 -15.25 -6.05 -1.41
N GLN A 189 -15.79 -4.91 -1.85
CA GLN A 189 -16.68 -4.85 -3.02
C GLN A 189 -16.01 -5.32 -4.32
N VAL A 190 -14.72 -5.04 -4.51
CA VAL A 190 -13.96 -5.51 -5.69
C VAL A 190 -13.72 -7.02 -5.60
N LEU A 191 -13.43 -7.54 -4.41
CA LEU A 191 -13.21 -8.97 -4.20
C LEU A 191 -14.50 -9.77 -4.41
N ASP A 192 -15.63 -9.28 -3.88
CA ASP A 192 -16.95 -9.89 -4.08
C ASP A 192 -17.30 -9.94 -5.58
N LEU A 193 -17.06 -8.82 -6.31
CA LEU A 193 -17.23 -8.76 -7.75
C LEU A 193 -16.37 -9.80 -8.49
N ILE A 194 -15.09 -9.95 -8.14
CA ILE A 194 -14.20 -10.96 -8.74
C ILE A 194 -14.76 -12.36 -8.51
N LYS A 195 -15.26 -12.65 -7.31
CA LYS A 195 -15.83 -13.95 -6.95
C LYS A 195 -17.12 -14.25 -7.72
N GLU A 196 -18.02 -13.26 -7.82
CA GLU A 196 -19.25 -13.38 -8.62
C GLU A 196 -18.93 -13.64 -10.09
N LEU A 197 -18.01 -12.86 -10.68
CA LEU A 197 -17.59 -13.06 -12.07
C LEU A 197 -16.93 -14.41 -12.33
N ALA A 198 -16.13 -14.91 -11.39
CA ALA A 198 -15.53 -16.24 -11.49
C ALA A 198 -16.64 -17.31 -11.58
N LEU A 199 -17.60 -17.29 -10.68
CA LEU A 199 -18.66 -18.30 -10.59
C LEU A 199 -19.65 -18.20 -11.76
N ASP A 200 -20.17 -17.02 -12.05
CA ASP A 200 -21.26 -16.81 -13.00
C ASP A 200 -20.79 -16.97 -14.46
N ARG A 201 -19.61 -16.44 -14.78
CA ARG A 201 -19.04 -16.50 -16.13
C ARG A 201 -18.05 -17.64 -16.33
N LYS A 202 -17.76 -18.43 -15.28
CA LYS A 202 -16.75 -19.51 -15.27
C LYS A 202 -15.36 -19.04 -15.71
N ILE A 203 -15.02 -17.80 -15.39
CA ILE A 203 -13.70 -17.23 -15.66
C ILE A 203 -12.74 -17.74 -14.58
N GLY A 204 -11.57 -18.28 -14.99
CA GLY A 204 -10.50 -18.57 -14.04
C GLY A 204 -9.77 -17.28 -13.66
N PHE A 205 -9.49 -17.10 -12.37
CA PHE A 205 -8.71 -15.99 -11.89
C PHE A 205 -7.38 -16.45 -11.30
N MET A 206 -6.29 -15.84 -11.74
CA MET A 206 -5.00 -15.87 -11.05
C MET A 206 -4.86 -14.58 -10.26
N LEU A 207 -5.04 -14.65 -8.94
CA LEU A 207 -4.98 -13.48 -8.06
C LEU A 207 -3.60 -13.38 -7.43
N ILE A 208 -2.81 -12.41 -7.86
CA ILE A 208 -1.49 -12.11 -7.30
C ILE A 208 -1.67 -11.01 -6.25
N THR A 209 -1.20 -11.28 -5.03
CA THR A 209 -1.20 -10.28 -3.96
C THR A 209 -0.15 -10.63 -2.90
N HIS A 210 0.26 -9.64 -2.12
CA HIS A 210 1.03 -9.83 -0.90
C HIS A 210 0.13 -9.85 0.35
N ASP A 211 -1.17 -9.55 0.21
CA ASP A 211 -2.14 -9.53 1.32
C ASP A 211 -2.81 -10.91 1.46
N ILE A 212 -2.44 -11.63 2.53
CA ILE A 212 -2.99 -12.95 2.84
C ILE A 212 -4.46 -12.86 3.23
N GLY A 213 -4.90 -11.75 3.83
CA GLY A 213 -6.30 -11.52 4.17
C GLY A 213 -7.20 -11.50 2.93
N VAL A 214 -6.72 -10.88 1.84
CA VAL A 214 -7.39 -10.91 0.53
C VAL A 214 -7.55 -12.33 0.01
N ILE A 215 -6.49 -13.14 0.08
CA ILE A 215 -6.54 -14.54 -0.35
C ILE A 215 -7.50 -15.36 0.51
N ALA A 216 -7.46 -15.20 1.81
CA ALA A 216 -8.34 -15.91 2.73
C ALA A 216 -9.83 -15.64 2.45
N GLN A 217 -10.16 -14.46 1.92
CA GLN A 217 -11.53 -14.03 1.65
C GLN A 217 -12.12 -14.67 0.38
N ILE A 218 -11.34 -14.80 -0.70
CA ILE A 218 -11.93 -15.15 -2.00
C ILE A 218 -11.28 -16.34 -2.72
N ALA A 219 -10.03 -16.72 -2.40
CA ALA A 219 -9.33 -17.75 -3.15
C ALA A 219 -9.81 -19.15 -2.76
N ASP A 220 -10.00 -20.01 -3.75
CA ASP A 220 -10.31 -21.44 -3.57
C ASP A 220 -9.04 -22.24 -3.28
N ARG A 221 -7.97 -21.90 -3.98
CA ARG A 221 -6.63 -22.47 -3.81
C ARG A 221 -5.60 -21.36 -3.68
N VAL A 222 -4.48 -21.70 -3.04
CA VAL A 222 -3.37 -20.78 -2.87
C VAL A 222 -2.03 -21.47 -3.10
N SER A 223 -1.12 -20.76 -3.75
CA SER A 223 0.30 -21.11 -3.87
C SER A 223 1.16 -20.05 -3.19
N VAL A 224 2.02 -20.48 -2.27
CA VAL A 224 2.95 -19.63 -1.56
C VAL A 224 4.29 -19.67 -2.26
N MET A 225 4.78 -18.51 -2.69
CA MET A 225 5.98 -18.36 -3.50
C MET A 225 7.10 -17.62 -2.76
N ARG A 226 8.34 -18.12 -2.87
CA ARG A 226 9.53 -17.48 -2.35
C ARG A 226 10.72 -17.75 -3.27
N ASN A 227 11.55 -16.73 -3.51
CA ASN A 227 12.78 -16.83 -4.30
C ASN A 227 12.59 -17.58 -5.65
N GLY A 228 11.50 -17.27 -6.37
CA GLY A 228 11.21 -17.84 -7.67
C GLY A 228 10.58 -19.24 -7.65
N ARG A 229 10.31 -19.84 -6.49
CA ARG A 229 9.75 -21.22 -6.37
C ARG A 229 8.44 -21.22 -5.59
N ILE A 230 7.53 -22.14 -5.93
CA ILE A 230 6.37 -22.44 -5.11
C ILE A 230 6.82 -23.40 -4.00
N LEU A 231 6.66 -22.97 -2.75
CA LEU A 231 7.04 -23.76 -1.57
C LEU A 231 5.91 -24.59 -1.02
N GLU A 232 4.67 -24.09 -1.15
CA GLU A 232 3.47 -24.77 -0.67
C GLU A 232 2.29 -24.40 -1.57
N SER A 233 1.43 -25.37 -1.90
CA SER A 233 0.22 -25.18 -2.70
C SER A 233 -0.88 -26.14 -2.27
N GLY A 234 -2.11 -25.65 -2.18
CA GLY A 234 -3.25 -26.45 -1.77
C GLY A 234 -4.55 -25.65 -1.76
N SER A 235 -5.62 -26.23 -1.16
CA SER A 235 -6.82 -25.45 -0.88
C SER A 235 -6.51 -24.35 0.15
N THR A 236 -7.19 -23.21 0.05
CA THR A 236 -6.97 -22.07 0.95
C THR A 236 -7.11 -22.46 2.42
N GLY A 237 -8.11 -23.30 2.76
CA GLY A 237 -8.29 -23.79 4.12
C GLY A 237 -7.14 -24.66 4.63
N GLN A 238 -6.50 -25.45 3.76
CA GLN A 238 -5.34 -26.27 4.13
C GLN A 238 -4.09 -25.43 4.35
N VAL A 239 -3.74 -24.58 3.38
CA VAL A 239 -2.48 -23.82 3.41
C VAL A 239 -2.51 -22.70 4.47
N LEU A 240 -3.66 -22.03 4.65
CA LEU A 240 -3.76 -20.94 5.64
C LEU A 240 -4.16 -21.46 7.04
N GLY A 241 -4.92 -22.57 7.14
CA GLY A 241 -5.36 -23.11 8.43
C GLY A 241 -4.39 -24.14 9.05
N ALA A 242 -3.61 -24.86 8.23
CA ALA A 242 -2.67 -25.88 8.68
C ALA A 242 -1.41 -25.91 7.81
N PRO A 243 -0.64 -24.82 7.75
CA PRO A 243 0.54 -24.71 6.91
C PRO A 243 1.59 -25.75 7.27
N GLN A 244 2.17 -26.40 6.26
CA GLN A 244 3.17 -27.45 6.42
C GLN A 244 4.59 -26.88 6.26
N HIS A 245 4.77 -25.87 5.40
CA HIS A 245 6.08 -25.31 5.12
C HIS A 245 6.44 -24.24 6.17
N PRO A 246 7.66 -24.28 6.77
CA PRO A 246 8.06 -23.30 7.81
C PRO A 246 7.96 -21.82 7.35
N TYR A 247 8.26 -21.54 6.09
CA TYR A 247 8.10 -20.20 5.52
C TYR A 247 6.64 -19.74 5.51
N THR A 248 5.69 -20.61 5.14
CA THR A 248 4.26 -20.29 5.16
C THR A 248 3.80 -19.98 6.59
N GLN A 249 4.26 -20.75 7.57
CA GLN A 249 3.98 -20.51 8.99
C GLN A 249 4.51 -19.15 9.44
N ALA A 250 5.78 -18.85 9.13
CA ALA A 250 6.40 -17.56 9.48
C ALA A 250 5.71 -16.38 8.77
N LEU A 251 5.29 -16.55 7.52
CA LEU A 251 4.55 -15.55 6.76
C LEU A 251 3.17 -15.27 7.39
N LEU A 252 2.44 -16.30 7.81
CA LEU A 252 1.17 -16.16 8.52
C LEU A 252 1.33 -15.54 9.91
N ASP A 253 2.37 -15.90 10.65
CA ASP A 253 2.71 -15.32 11.96
C ASP A 253 3.06 -13.82 11.87
N SER A 254 3.46 -13.34 10.71
CA SER A 254 3.77 -11.94 10.47
C SER A 254 2.53 -11.07 10.20
N VAL A 255 1.38 -11.69 9.92
CA VAL A 255 0.12 -10.96 9.68
C VAL A 255 -0.43 -10.44 11.00
N PRO A 256 -0.75 -9.12 11.09
CA PRO A 256 -1.33 -8.55 12.30
C PRO A 256 -2.68 -9.19 12.64
N PRO A 257 -2.87 -9.80 13.83
CA PRO A 257 -4.16 -10.34 14.22
C PRO A 257 -5.15 -9.22 14.56
N LEU A 258 -6.40 -9.37 14.09
CA LEU A 258 -7.48 -8.41 14.40
C LEU A 258 -8.17 -8.71 15.73
N ASP A 259 -8.14 -9.96 16.21
CA ASP A 259 -8.87 -10.44 17.39
C ASP A 259 -8.15 -10.17 18.73
N ARG A 260 -6.81 -10.06 18.71
CA ARG A 260 -5.98 -9.86 19.90
C ARG A 260 -4.85 -8.88 19.69
N LYS A 261 -4.32 -8.28 20.75
CA LYS A 261 -3.10 -7.46 20.74
C LYS A 261 -1.89 -8.34 21.01
N ILE A 262 -0.81 -8.14 20.26
CA ILE A 262 0.48 -8.81 20.45
C ILE A 262 1.54 -7.79 20.82
N ASP A 263 2.49 -8.19 21.65
CA ASP A 263 3.57 -7.29 22.07
C ASP A 263 4.53 -7.01 20.91
N ARG A 264 4.88 -8.06 20.16
CA ARG A 264 5.84 -7.98 19.06
C ARG A 264 5.41 -8.88 17.90
N PHE A 265 5.60 -8.41 16.67
CA PHE A 265 5.40 -9.22 15.46
C PHE A 265 6.54 -10.21 15.31
N ARG A 266 6.24 -11.46 14.95
CA ARG A 266 7.24 -12.43 14.55
C ARG A 266 7.73 -12.10 13.14
N ILE A 267 9.05 -12.24 12.95
CA ILE A 267 9.73 -11.98 11.67
C ILE A 267 10.38 -13.29 11.25
N PRO A 268 10.30 -13.71 9.97
CA PRO A 268 11.04 -14.86 9.48
C PRO A 268 12.56 -14.72 9.74
N GLU A 269 13.22 -15.78 10.20
CA GLU A 269 14.60 -15.73 10.74
C GLU A 269 15.69 -15.19 9.80
N GLU A 270 15.46 -15.15 8.50
CA GLU A 270 16.46 -14.62 7.53
C GLU A 270 16.52 -13.08 7.45
N ALA A 271 15.59 -12.35 8.06
CA ALA A 271 15.59 -10.89 8.06
C ALA A 271 16.49 -10.27 9.16
N ASP A 272 16.98 -11.07 10.10
CA ASP A 272 17.68 -10.60 11.32
C ASP A 272 19.22 -10.64 11.19
N GLY A 273 19.77 -10.49 10.00
CA GLY A 273 21.23 -10.46 9.74
C GLY A 273 21.97 -9.19 10.20
N SER A 274 21.32 -8.26 10.88
CA SER A 274 21.98 -7.06 11.41
C SER A 274 22.44 -7.28 12.85
N SER A 275 23.64 -7.80 13.04
CA SER A 275 24.38 -7.59 14.29
C SER A 275 24.45 -6.08 14.54
N ARG A 276 23.86 -5.61 15.66
CA ARG A 276 24.05 -4.22 16.11
C ARG A 276 25.55 -3.97 16.28
N ASN A 277 26.06 -3.03 15.51
CA ASN A 277 27.42 -2.55 15.65
C ASN A 277 27.47 -1.38 16.63
N ASP A 278 28.62 -1.10 17.24
CA ASP A 278 28.87 0.03 18.16
C ASP A 278 28.43 1.39 17.59
N ALA A 279 28.29 1.50 16.27
CA ALA A 279 27.79 2.71 15.60
C ALA A 279 26.33 3.05 15.95
N GLY A 280 25.47 2.04 16.22
CA GLY A 280 24.09 2.26 16.66
C GLY A 280 23.99 2.99 18.00
N ASP A 281 24.93 2.79 18.90
CA ASP A 281 24.98 3.43 20.22
C ASP A 281 25.17 4.95 20.10
N HIS A 282 25.90 5.43 19.10
CA HIS A 282 26.07 6.87 18.85
C HIS A 282 24.74 7.53 18.44
N ALA A 283 23.97 6.91 17.56
CA ALA A 283 22.64 7.43 17.17
C ALA A 283 21.64 7.38 18.34
N GLU A 284 21.72 6.35 19.18
CA GLU A 284 20.92 6.26 20.40
C GLU A 284 21.26 7.38 21.39
N GLY A 285 22.55 7.63 21.62
CA GLY A 285 23.03 8.76 22.45
C GLY A 285 22.50 10.08 21.91
N TRP A 286 22.58 10.31 20.60
CA TRP A 286 22.04 11.49 19.92
C TRP A 286 20.54 11.69 20.20
N LEU A 287 19.73 10.66 20.11
CA LEU A 287 18.30 10.74 20.38
C LEU A 287 18.02 10.95 21.88
N LEU A 288 18.76 10.30 22.77
CA LEU A 288 18.60 10.41 24.22
C LEU A 288 18.92 11.81 24.74
N GLU A 289 19.90 12.51 24.16
CA GLU A 289 20.14 13.91 24.50
C GLU A 289 18.91 14.81 24.19
N GLY A 290 18.11 14.44 23.18
CA GLY A 290 16.82 15.08 22.90
C GLY A 290 15.70 14.73 23.90
N VAL A 291 15.75 13.55 24.52
CA VAL A 291 14.72 13.01 25.45
C VAL A 291 14.74 13.69 26.82
N GLN A 292 15.82 14.37 27.22
CA GLN A 292 15.84 15.18 28.45
C GLN A 292 14.82 16.35 28.43
N GLN A 293 14.17 16.59 27.28
CA GLN A 293 13.07 17.54 27.14
C GLN A 293 11.72 16.87 27.44
N GLU A 294 10.76 17.64 27.96
CA GLU A 294 9.43 17.12 28.29
C GLU A 294 8.73 16.45 27.10
N LYS A 295 8.06 15.32 27.36
CA LYS A 295 7.21 14.66 26.35
C LYS A 295 6.12 15.61 25.88
N VAL A 296 5.83 15.61 24.59
CA VAL A 296 4.91 16.56 23.97
C VAL A 296 3.62 15.88 23.55
N GLY A 297 2.50 16.33 24.12
CA GLY A 297 1.17 15.96 23.67
C GLY A 297 0.65 16.94 22.60
N LEU A 298 -0.40 16.52 21.89
CA LEU A 298 -1.09 17.33 20.89
C LEU A 298 -2.55 17.55 21.31
N LYS A 299 -3.00 18.80 21.33
CA LYS A 299 -4.39 19.17 21.57
C LYS A 299 -4.94 19.90 20.38
N ILE A 300 -6.05 19.45 19.84
CA ILE A 300 -6.76 20.08 18.73
C ILE A 300 -8.15 20.48 19.23
N GLU A 301 -8.56 21.72 18.94
CA GLU A 301 -9.84 22.27 19.36
C GLU A 301 -10.58 22.88 18.16
N ASN A 302 -11.76 22.34 17.85
CA ASN A 302 -12.70 22.81 16.82
C ASN A 302 -12.03 23.08 15.46
N LEU A 303 -11.08 22.21 15.06
CA LEU A 303 -10.30 22.39 13.84
C LEU A 303 -11.17 22.21 12.62
N ARG A 304 -11.18 23.22 11.76
CA ARG A 304 -11.83 23.16 10.44
C ARG A 304 -10.84 23.43 9.34
N VAL A 305 -10.90 22.67 8.28
CA VAL A 305 -10.10 22.87 7.06
C VAL A 305 -11.01 22.85 5.85
N ALA A 306 -10.99 23.94 5.09
CA ALA A 306 -11.73 24.05 3.84
C ALA A 306 -10.79 24.45 2.70
N PHE A 307 -10.98 23.81 1.54
CA PHE A 307 -10.27 24.11 0.30
C PHE A 307 -11.17 24.95 -0.60
N PRO A 308 -10.65 26.00 -1.24
CA PRO A 308 -11.41 26.79 -2.20
C PRO A 308 -11.82 25.89 -3.39
N GLY A 309 -13.06 25.96 -3.79
CA GLY A 309 -13.55 25.25 -4.95
C GLY A 309 -12.92 25.76 -6.26
N VAL A 310 -12.94 24.93 -7.31
CA VAL A 310 -12.48 25.30 -8.64
C VAL A 310 -13.51 26.22 -9.29
N ARG A 311 -13.05 27.36 -9.81
CA ARG A 311 -13.92 28.35 -10.48
C ARG A 311 -14.36 27.81 -11.85
N THR A 312 -15.54 27.25 -11.91
CA THR A 312 -16.13 26.69 -13.16
C THR A 312 -16.93 27.73 -13.95
N SER A 313 -17.23 28.90 -13.36
CA SER A 313 -17.98 29.99 -14.00
C SER A 313 -17.50 31.34 -13.50
N LEU A 314 -17.52 32.35 -14.36
CA LEU A 314 -17.20 33.74 -14.02
C LEU A 314 -18.23 34.36 -13.05
N TRP A 315 -19.43 33.79 -12.98
CA TRP A 315 -20.60 34.36 -12.27
C TRP A 315 -20.99 33.65 -10.96
N ARG A 316 -20.42 32.47 -10.69
CA ARG A 316 -20.64 31.75 -9.43
C ARG A 316 -19.36 31.73 -8.58
N LYS A 317 -19.48 32.06 -7.30
CA LYS A 317 -18.41 31.75 -6.34
C LYS A 317 -18.29 30.23 -6.25
N PRO A 318 -17.09 29.69 -6.37
CA PRO A 318 -16.90 28.26 -6.21
C PRO A 318 -17.29 27.84 -4.79
N ASP A 319 -18.06 26.75 -4.67
CA ASP A 319 -18.38 26.16 -3.37
C ASP A 319 -17.09 25.63 -2.74
N ALA A 320 -16.78 26.05 -1.52
CA ALA A 320 -15.61 25.55 -0.80
C ALA A 320 -15.87 24.11 -0.34
N PHE A 321 -14.94 23.21 -0.60
CA PHE A 321 -14.95 21.86 -0.07
C PHE A 321 -14.36 21.85 1.35
N THR A 322 -15.17 21.51 2.35
CA THR A 322 -14.71 21.35 3.73
C THR A 322 -14.24 19.92 3.94
N ALA A 323 -12.94 19.75 4.18
CA ALA A 323 -12.31 18.45 4.38
C ALA A 323 -12.27 18.01 5.85
N LEU A 324 -12.29 18.97 6.81
CA LEU A 324 -12.37 18.67 8.24
C LEU A 324 -13.42 19.59 8.88
N HIS A 325 -14.29 18.98 9.68
CA HIS A 325 -15.44 19.63 10.33
C HIS A 325 -15.31 19.56 11.86
N ASP A 326 -14.85 20.66 12.48
CA ASP A 326 -14.85 20.86 13.94
C ASP A 326 -14.17 19.71 14.73
N ILE A 327 -12.99 19.27 14.24
CA ILE A 327 -12.23 18.19 14.85
C ILE A 327 -11.67 18.66 16.19
N SER A 328 -11.97 17.93 17.26
CA SER A 328 -11.39 18.12 18.59
C SER A 328 -10.85 16.80 19.11
N LEU A 329 -9.56 16.77 19.43
CA LEU A 329 -8.89 15.56 19.94
C LEU A 329 -7.69 15.92 20.81
N ASN A 330 -7.31 14.98 21.67
CA ASN A 330 -6.16 15.12 22.56
C ASN A 330 -5.29 13.85 22.49
N VAL A 331 -4.01 14.02 22.13
CA VAL A 331 -3.00 12.94 22.10
C VAL A 331 -2.15 13.07 23.36
N LYS A 332 -2.15 12.02 24.18
CA LYS A 332 -1.37 11.97 25.42
C LYS A 332 0.12 11.96 25.11
N PRO A 333 0.95 12.68 25.90
CA PRO A 333 2.40 12.64 25.72
C PRO A 333 2.96 11.20 25.83
N GLY A 334 3.79 10.80 24.87
CA GLY A 334 4.42 9.49 24.85
C GLY A 334 3.49 8.32 24.53
N SER A 335 2.29 8.57 23.99
CA SER A 335 1.35 7.52 23.52
C SER A 335 1.30 7.46 21.99
N ILE A 336 0.73 6.37 21.48
CA ILE A 336 0.43 6.19 20.07
C ILE A 336 -1.09 6.36 19.89
N LEU A 337 -1.49 7.40 19.13
CA LEU A 337 -2.87 7.58 18.69
C LEU A 337 -3.04 7.02 17.28
N GLY A 338 -3.91 6.02 17.12
CA GLY A 338 -4.33 5.51 15.82
C GLY A 338 -5.39 6.42 15.18
N LEU A 339 -5.27 6.71 13.89
CA LEU A 339 -6.26 7.42 13.11
C LEU A 339 -6.70 6.55 11.93
N VAL A 340 -7.95 6.08 11.97
CA VAL A 340 -8.53 5.16 11.00
C VAL A 340 -9.69 5.80 10.24
N GLY A 341 -10.05 5.24 9.10
CA GLY A 341 -11.17 5.64 8.25
C GLY A 341 -10.86 5.40 6.78
N GLU A 342 -11.88 5.47 5.93
CA GLU A 342 -11.76 5.28 4.47
C GLU A 342 -10.88 6.34 3.80
N SER A 343 -10.49 6.06 2.54
CA SER A 343 -9.81 7.04 1.69
C SER A 343 -10.69 8.28 1.52
N GLY A 344 -10.08 9.47 1.63
CA GLY A 344 -10.84 10.72 1.56
C GLY A 344 -11.55 11.15 2.86
N SER A 345 -11.49 10.38 3.95
CA SER A 345 -12.11 10.76 5.23
C SER A 345 -11.47 11.98 5.91
N GLY A 346 -10.30 12.44 5.45
CA GLY A 346 -9.61 13.63 5.97
C GLY A 346 -8.33 13.35 6.76
N LYS A 347 -7.89 12.09 6.92
CA LYS A 347 -6.69 11.70 7.72
C LYS A 347 -5.43 12.46 7.35
N SER A 348 -5.02 12.38 6.09
CA SER A 348 -3.81 13.10 5.62
C SER A 348 -3.99 14.62 5.63
N THR A 349 -5.23 15.13 5.53
CA THR A 349 -5.51 16.57 5.70
C THR A 349 -5.25 17.01 7.14
N LEU A 350 -5.64 16.19 8.12
CA LEU A 350 -5.36 16.44 9.53
C LEU A 350 -3.84 16.42 9.79
N ALA A 351 -3.12 15.42 9.29
CA ALA A 351 -1.66 15.35 9.38
C ALA A 351 -0.97 16.60 8.78
N LYS A 352 -1.41 17.01 7.58
CA LYS A 352 -0.89 18.22 6.91
C LYS A 352 -1.24 19.52 7.65
N ALA A 353 -2.38 19.58 8.35
CA ALA A 353 -2.72 20.74 9.18
C ALA A 353 -1.82 20.81 10.42
N ILE A 354 -1.54 19.68 11.08
CA ILE A 354 -0.64 19.62 12.24
C ILE A 354 0.79 20.05 11.83
N THR A 355 1.31 19.54 10.71
CA THR A 355 2.64 19.94 10.20
C THR A 355 2.69 21.38 9.66
N GLY A 356 1.53 22.02 9.46
CA GLY A 356 1.43 23.36 8.88
C GLY A 356 1.62 23.42 7.37
N LEU A 357 1.49 22.27 6.66
CA LEU A 357 1.44 22.22 5.20
C LEU A 357 0.09 22.70 4.67
N VAL A 358 -0.97 22.55 5.46
CA VAL A 358 -2.31 23.06 5.19
C VAL A 358 -2.72 23.98 6.33
N ASN A 359 -3.33 25.13 5.99
CA ASN A 359 -3.80 26.06 7.00
C ASN A 359 -5.23 25.73 7.44
N PRO A 360 -5.50 25.66 8.75
CA PRO A 360 -6.86 25.63 9.27
C PRO A 360 -7.63 26.90 8.86
N THR A 361 -8.93 26.72 8.59
CA THR A 361 -9.86 27.84 8.39
C THR A 361 -10.48 28.32 9.69
N ALA A 362 -10.54 27.45 10.71
CA ALA A 362 -10.94 27.76 12.08
C ALA A 362 -10.35 26.74 13.06
N GLY A 363 -10.43 27.05 14.36
CA GLY A 363 -9.91 26.21 15.44
C GLY A 363 -8.40 26.38 15.69
N HIS A 364 -7.89 25.62 16.66
CA HIS A 364 -6.52 25.74 17.14
C HIS A 364 -5.85 24.37 17.27
N ILE A 365 -4.54 24.35 17.06
CA ILE A 365 -3.66 23.19 17.28
C ILE A 365 -2.66 23.60 18.35
N GLY A 366 -2.65 22.91 19.48
CA GLY A 366 -1.68 23.07 20.57
C GLY A 366 -0.70 21.92 20.59
N LEU A 367 0.58 22.22 20.81
CA LEU A 367 1.66 21.25 20.93
C LEU A 367 2.46 21.54 22.21
N GLY A 368 2.51 20.60 23.15
CA GLY A 368 3.19 20.79 24.43
C GLY A 368 2.65 21.98 25.26
N GLY A 369 1.36 22.30 25.12
CA GLY A 369 0.72 23.43 25.80
C GLY A 369 0.78 24.77 25.06
N GLU A 370 1.55 24.88 23.98
CA GLU A 370 1.64 26.09 23.17
C GLU A 370 0.72 26.00 21.93
N ILE A 371 -0.03 27.07 21.63
CA ILE A 371 -0.85 27.15 20.42
C ILE A 371 0.07 27.42 19.22
N LEU A 372 0.01 26.51 18.25
CA LEU A 372 0.79 26.66 17.02
C LEU A 372 0.20 27.76 16.12
N PRO A 373 1.02 28.68 15.60
CA PRO A 373 0.56 29.65 14.62
C PRO A 373 0.14 28.95 13.31
N PRO A 374 -0.70 29.59 12.47
CA PRO A 374 -1.04 29.08 11.14
C PRO A 374 0.22 28.73 10.33
N GLY A 375 0.14 27.70 9.48
CA GLY A 375 1.31 27.19 8.76
C GLY A 375 2.06 28.24 7.92
N LYS A 376 1.33 29.21 7.33
CA LYS A 376 1.93 30.36 6.61
C LYS A 376 2.79 31.27 7.50
N SER A 377 2.48 31.33 8.78
CA SER A 377 3.22 32.13 9.77
C SER A 377 4.38 31.35 10.41
N ARG A 378 4.47 30.03 10.17
CA ARG A 378 5.59 29.22 10.63
C ARG A 378 6.77 29.39 9.67
N THR A 379 7.73 30.20 10.07
CA THR A 379 8.98 30.38 9.32
C THR A 379 9.72 29.03 9.16
N ARG A 380 10.73 28.99 8.28
CA ARG A 380 11.56 27.79 8.07
C ARG A 380 12.16 27.28 9.39
N ASN A 381 12.58 28.19 10.28
CA ASN A 381 13.23 27.86 11.56
C ASN A 381 12.25 27.80 12.74
N HIS A 382 10.94 27.73 12.51
CA HIS A 382 9.99 27.64 13.62
C HIS A 382 10.18 26.33 14.39
N PRO A 383 10.33 26.33 15.73
CA PRO A 383 10.65 25.15 16.54
C PRO A 383 9.70 23.95 16.31
N SER A 384 8.41 24.23 16.07
CA SER A 384 7.44 23.17 15.82
C SER A 384 7.78 22.31 14.59
N ARG A 385 8.53 22.80 13.60
CA ARG A 385 8.94 22.02 12.43
C ARG A 385 9.99 20.98 12.76
N GLN A 386 10.83 21.23 13.75
CA GLN A 386 11.77 20.24 14.27
C GLN A 386 11.05 19.24 15.17
N ILE A 387 10.20 19.73 16.08
CA ILE A 387 9.49 18.92 17.07
C ILE A 387 8.53 17.92 16.40
N VAL A 388 7.83 18.35 15.34
CA VAL A 388 6.88 17.52 14.59
C VAL A 388 7.51 17.09 13.28
N GLN A 389 7.77 15.81 13.14
CA GLN A 389 8.22 15.22 11.89
C GLN A 389 7.16 14.29 11.31
N MET A 390 7.19 14.10 9.99
CA MET A 390 6.23 13.26 9.27
C MET A 390 6.93 12.26 8.37
N ILE A 391 6.53 11.01 8.51
CA ILE A 391 6.82 9.92 7.58
C ILE A 391 5.65 9.86 6.61
N PHE A 392 5.91 10.08 5.32
CA PHE A 392 4.90 10.13 4.28
C PHE A 392 4.55 8.73 3.77
N GLN A 393 3.35 8.60 3.20
CA GLN A 393 2.79 7.38 2.65
C GLN A 393 3.66 6.76 1.55
N ASP A 394 4.23 7.58 0.67
CA ASP A 394 5.09 7.12 -0.42
C ASP A 394 6.56 7.45 -0.14
N PRO A 395 7.38 6.45 0.18
CA PRO A 395 8.80 6.65 0.41
C PRO A 395 9.56 7.03 -0.87
N PHE A 396 9.05 6.70 -2.07
CA PHE A 396 9.67 7.05 -3.34
C PHE A 396 9.64 8.56 -3.58
N SER A 397 8.49 9.18 -3.40
CA SER A 397 8.33 10.63 -3.58
C SER A 397 8.94 11.44 -2.43
N SER A 398 9.15 10.82 -1.27
CA SER A 398 9.68 11.50 -0.08
C SER A 398 11.19 11.70 -0.12
N LEU A 399 11.94 10.92 -0.92
CA LEU A 399 13.39 10.97 -1.04
C LEU A 399 13.79 11.54 -2.41
N ASN A 400 14.67 12.54 -2.44
CA ASN A 400 15.15 13.09 -3.71
C ASN A 400 16.04 12.06 -4.44
N PRO A 401 15.63 11.52 -5.62
CA PRO A 401 16.37 10.46 -6.30
C PRO A 401 17.74 10.88 -6.86
N ARG A 402 18.01 12.19 -6.90
CA ARG A 402 19.28 12.76 -7.40
C ARG A 402 20.33 12.94 -6.31
N HIS A 403 19.96 12.78 -5.05
CA HIS A 403 20.87 12.91 -3.91
C HIS A 403 21.25 11.54 -3.35
N GLN A 404 22.49 11.41 -2.89
CA GLN A 404 22.92 10.25 -2.10
C GLN A 404 22.21 10.25 -0.74
N ILE A 405 22.09 9.09 -0.14
CA ILE A 405 21.42 8.91 1.16
C ILE A 405 22.07 9.79 2.24
N GLY A 406 23.40 9.89 2.26
CA GLY A 406 24.12 10.74 3.20
C GLY A 406 23.73 12.21 3.13
N VAL A 407 23.48 12.74 1.93
CA VAL A 407 23.00 14.12 1.73
C VAL A 407 21.58 14.27 2.26
N ILE A 408 20.71 13.32 1.94
CA ILE A 408 19.29 13.33 2.39
C ILE A 408 19.21 13.27 3.91
N LEU A 409 19.99 12.42 4.56
CA LEU A 409 20.01 12.26 6.00
C LEU A 409 20.69 13.43 6.73
N SER A 410 21.69 14.06 6.12
CA SER A 410 22.36 15.24 6.70
C SER A 410 21.51 16.51 6.64
N GLU A 411 20.49 16.55 5.79
CA GLU A 411 19.64 17.74 5.59
C GLU A 411 18.96 18.23 6.89
N PRO A 412 18.28 17.41 7.72
CA PRO A 412 17.66 17.84 8.96
C PRO A 412 18.67 18.42 9.96
N LEU A 413 19.87 17.83 10.05
CA LEU A 413 20.92 18.26 10.96
C LEU A 413 21.41 19.67 10.63
N TRP A 414 21.61 19.94 9.34
CA TRP A 414 22.00 21.26 8.87
C TRP A 414 20.83 22.26 8.94
N LEU A 415 19.64 21.84 8.51
CA LEU A 415 18.46 22.69 8.42
C LEU A 415 18.07 23.29 9.78
N TYR A 416 18.15 22.50 10.84
CA TYR A 416 17.79 22.92 12.19
C TYR A 416 19.01 23.40 13.01
N GLY A 417 20.20 23.44 12.40
CA GLY A 417 21.42 23.90 13.08
C GLY A 417 21.88 22.99 14.22
N LEU A 418 21.53 21.70 14.16
CA LEU A 418 21.83 20.74 15.22
C LEU A 418 23.29 20.30 15.21
N VAL A 419 23.89 20.20 14.03
CA VAL A 419 25.29 19.85 13.83
C VAL A 419 25.86 20.73 12.72
N THR A 420 26.93 21.46 13.02
CA THR A 420 27.58 22.39 12.07
C THR A 420 28.66 21.72 11.22
N ASP A 421 29.38 20.76 11.80
CA ASP A 421 30.45 20.05 11.10
C ASP A 421 29.91 19.05 10.07
N GLY A 422 30.50 19.01 8.89
CA GLY A 422 30.08 18.16 7.79
C GLY A 422 30.41 16.68 8.00
N GLN A 423 31.56 16.42 8.61
CA GLN A 423 32.01 15.06 8.89
C GLN A 423 31.15 14.42 10.00
N GLU A 424 30.91 15.17 11.08
CA GLU A 424 30.05 14.75 12.19
C GLU A 424 28.61 14.46 11.70
N ARG A 425 28.05 15.29 10.79
CA ARG A 425 26.74 15.02 10.17
C ARG A 425 26.72 13.69 9.42
N ARG A 426 27.80 13.38 8.68
CA ARG A 426 27.91 12.14 7.93
C ARG A 426 28.02 10.93 8.85
N GLU A 427 28.83 11.01 9.89
CA GLU A 427 28.99 9.94 10.89
C GLU A 427 27.68 9.64 11.62
N LEU A 428 26.96 10.70 12.04
CA LEU A 428 25.66 10.57 12.67
C LEU A 428 24.59 9.99 11.71
N ALA A 429 24.61 10.39 10.44
CA ALA A 429 23.73 9.83 9.43
C ALA A 429 23.99 8.33 9.21
N ALA A 430 25.26 7.91 9.21
CA ALA A 430 25.66 6.50 9.11
C ALA A 430 25.19 5.71 10.35
N ALA A 431 25.41 6.25 11.55
CA ALA A 431 24.95 5.64 12.80
C ALA A 431 23.42 5.51 12.85
N MET A 432 22.69 6.49 12.30
CA MET A 432 21.23 6.42 12.23
C MET A 432 20.74 5.34 11.27
N LEU A 433 21.46 5.06 10.18
CA LEU A 433 21.16 3.91 9.31
C LEU A 433 21.29 2.58 10.07
N ASP A 434 22.35 2.40 10.84
CA ASP A 434 22.52 1.21 11.68
C ASP A 434 21.37 1.07 12.71
N LEU A 435 20.94 2.16 13.33
CA LEU A 435 19.82 2.17 14.28
C LEU A 435 18.49 1.68 13.66
N VAL A 436 18.25 2.01 12.39
CA VAL A 436 17.05 1.55 11.67
C VAL A 436 17.25 0.20 10.97
N GLY A 437 18.36 -0.50 11.25
CA GLY A 437 18.67 -1.84 10.71
C GLY A 437 19.12 -1.82 9.24
N MET A 438 19.88 -0.81 8.87
CA MET A 438 20.52 -0.71 7.54
C MET A 438 22.03 -0.61 7.68
N ALA A 439 22.77 -1.17 6.72
CA ALA A 439 24.22 -1.06 6.71
C ALA A 439 24.67 0.40 6.54
N SER A 440 25.67 0.84 7.30
CA SER A 440 26.19 2.21 7.26
C SER A 440 26.78 2.62 5.90
N ASP A 441 27.26 1.64 5.09
CA ASP A 441 27.76 1.88 3.72
C ASP A 441 26.67 2.35 2.74
N ALA A 442 25.39 2.18 3.10
CA ALA A 442 24.26 2.68 2.34
C ALA A 442 24.27 4.21 2.15
N ILE A 443 25.06 4.92 2.97
CA ILE A 443 25.17 6.39 2.95
C ILE A 443 25.62 6.95 1.59
N ASP A 444 26.41 6.20 0.82
CA ASP A 444 26.95 6.61 -0.49
C ASP A 444 26.06 6.21 -1.67
N LYS A 445 25.02 5.45 -1.42
CA LYS A 445 24.08 4.96 -2.43
C LYS A 445 22.95 5.95 -2.70
N TYR A 446 22.23 5.74 -3.79
CA TYR A 446 21.08 6.56 -4.20
C TYR A 446 19.74 5.86 -3.88
N PRO A 447 18.63 6.60 -3.67
CA PRO A 447 17.34 6.00 -3.32
C PRO A 447 16.85 4.89 -4.26
N HIS A 448 17.12 5.00 -5.58
CA HIS A 448 16.69 4.00 -6.56
C HIS A 448 17.38 2.63 -6.42
N GLN A 449 18.47 2.53 -5.64
CA GLN A 449 19.20 1.29 -5.40
C GLN A 449 18.64 0.48 -4.22
N PHE A 450 17.55 0.95 -3.59
CA PHE A 450 16.95 0.34 -2.41
C PHE A 450 15.54 -0.17 -2.67
N SER A 451 15.15 -1.25 -1.97
CA SER A 451 13.78 -1.74 -1.94
C SER A 451 12.82 -0.75 -1.25
N GLY A 452 11.51 -0.97 -1.39
CA GLY A 452 10.49 -0.14 -0.72
C GLY A 452 10.67 -0.07 0.79
N GLY A 453 10.87 -1.21 1.45
CA GLY A 453 11.10 -1.29 2.90
C GLY A 453 12.39 -0.61 3.35
N GLN A 454 13.48 -0.76 2.59
CA GLN A 454 14.73 -0.06 2.85
C GLN A 454 14.58 1.46 2.73
N ARG A 455 13.85 1.96 1.72
CA ARG A 455 13.53 3.39 1.59
C ARG A 455 12.68 3.89 2.74
N GLN A 456 11.75 3.07 3.22
CA GLN A 456 10.94 3.41 4.39
C GLN A 456 11.81 3.55 5.65
N ARG A 457 12.76 2.65 5.87
CA ARG A 457 13.74 2.76 6.97
C ARG A 457 14.58 4.05 6.86
N ILE A 458 15.01 4.41 5.65
CA ILE A 458 15.72 5.67 5.37
C ILE A 458 14.82 6.89 5.70
N ALA A 459 13.52 6.84 5.35
CA ALA A 459 12.58 7.91 5.67
C ALA A 459 12.37 8.05 7.19
N VAL A 460 12.32 6.93 7.93
CA VAL A 460 12.30 6.91 9.40
C VAL A 460 13.59 7.54 9.95
N ALA A 461 14.76 7.11 9.47
CA ALA A 461 16.07 7.65 9.88
C ALA A 461 16.14 9.18 9.69
N ARG A 462 15.69 9.67 8.52
CA ARG A 462 15.64 11.11 8.22
C ARG A 462 14.77 11.87 9.22
N ALA A 463 13.60 11.35 9.55
CA ALA A 463 12.71 11.98 10.52
C ALA A 463 13.33 12.02 11.93
N LEU A 464 14.01 10.95 12.36
CA LEU A 464 14.65 10.85 13.67
C LEU A 464 15.85 11.79 13.84
N LEU A 465 16.60 12.06 12.78
CA LEU A 465 17.76 12.98 12.82
C LEU A 465 17.40 14.42 13.21
N ALA A 466 16.14 14.82 13.04
CA ALA A 466 15.63 16.08 13.54
C ALA A 466 15.39 16.11 15.07
N ARG A 467 15.57 14.98 15.80
CA ARG A 467 15.18 14.84 17.21
C ARG A 467 13.70 15.18 17.46
N PRO A 468 12.75 14.55 16.76
CA PRO A 468 11.34 14.85 16.94
C PRO A 468 10.86 14.41 18.33
N ARG A 469 9.84 15.08 18.84
CA ARG A 469 9.08 14.66 20.03
C ARG A 469 7.67 14.17 19.65
N PHE A 470 7.21 14.58 18.48
CA PHE A 470 5.94 14.16 17.89
C PHE A 470 6.18 13.66 16.47
N LEU A 471 5.82 12.40 16.22
CA LEU A 471 5.99 11.75 14.92
C LEU A 471 4.63 11.45 14.29
N ILE A 472 4.43 11.89 13.07
CA ILE A 472 3.26 11.52 12.27
C ILE A 472 3.68 10.45 11.29
N CYS A 473 3.04 9.28 11.34
CA CYS A 473 3.23 8.20 10.40
C CYS A 473 1.98 8.10 9.51
N ASP A 474 2.05 8.64 8.30
CA ASP A 474 0.94 8.60 7.35
C ASP A 474 1.07 7.37 6.46
N GLU A 475 0.33 6.31 6.79
CA GLU A 475 0.33 5.01 6.12
C GLU A 475 1.75 4.43 5.91
N PRO A 476 2.57 4.31 6.96
CA PRO A 476 4.00 4.03 6.82
C PRO A 476 4.32 2.62 6.28
N THR A 477 3.31 1.75 6.12
CA THR A 477 3.49 0.35 5.70
C THR A 477 2.55 -0.09 4.58
N SER A 478 1.75 0.82 3.99
CA SER A 478 0.69 0.49 3.02
C SER A 478 1.17 -0.13 1.70
N ALA A 479 2.43 0.09 1.33
CA ALA A 479 3.03 -0.42 0.10
C ALA A 479 4.12 -1.48 0.37
N LEU A 480 4.11 -2.11 1.55
CA LEU A 480 5.13 -3.05 1.98
C LEU A 480 4.55 -4.44 2.17
N ASP A 481 5.36 -5.45 1.86
CA ASP A 481 5.03 -6.85 2.16
C ASP A 481 4.87 -7.08 3.66
N VAL A 482 4.12 -8.11 4.02
CA VAL A 482 3.73 -8.41 5.40
C VAL A 482 4.97 -8.56 6.32
N SER A 483 6.03 -9.23 5.87
CA SER A 483 7.27 -9.39 6.65
C SER A 483 7.95 -8.05 6.91
N ILE A 484 8.13 -7.24 5.87
CA ILE A 484 8.76 -5.91 5.97
C ILE A 484 7.87 -4.96 6.78
N GLN A 485 6.55 -5.06 6.62
CA GLN A 485 5.59 -4.33 7.46
C GLN A 485 5.81 -4.65 8.94
N ALA A 486 5.90 -5.94 9.32
CA ALA A 486 6.15 -6.37 10.69
C ALA A 486 7.45 -5.77 11.26
N GLU A 487 8.52 -5.74 10.46
CA GLU A 487 9.79 -5.12 10.84
C GLU A 487 9.67 -3.62 11.12
N ILE A 488 9.02 -2.86 10.22
CA ILE A 488 8.82 -1.41 10.40
C ILE A 488 7.93 -1.12 11.62
N LEU A 489 6.88 -1.91 11.84
CA LEU A 489 6.02 -1.76 13.01
C LEU A 489 6.76 -2.04 14.31
N ASN A 490 7.60 -3.10 14.37
CA ASN A 490 8.47 -3.38 15.50
C ASN A 490 9.49 -2.25 15.73
N LEU A 491 10.09 -1.73 14.66
CA LEU A 491 11.01 -0.58 14.73
C LEU A 491 10.31 0.63 15.37
N LEU A 492 9.12 1.00 14.90
CA LEU A 492 8.36 2.15 15.43
C LEU A 492 7.96 1.94 16.90
N LYS A 493 7.54 0.72 17.31
CA LYS A 493 7.28 0.37 18.71
C LYS A 493 8.54 0.53 19.58
N ASN A 494 9.67 0.01 19.13
CA ASN A 494 10.95 0.12 19.84
C ASN A 494 11.38 1.58 20.01
N LEU A 495 11.28 2.38 18.94
CA LEU A 495 11.61 3.81 18.96
C LEU A 495 10.68 4.58 19.92
N GLN A 496 9.38 4.31 19.87
CA GLN A 496 8.41 4.95 20.75
C GLN A 496 8.67 4.62 22.23
N SER A 497 8.87 3.35 22.56
CA SER A 497 9.10 2.92 23.96
C SER A 497 10.44 3.42 24.48
N LYS A 498 11.50 3.39 23.66
CA LYS A 498 12.86 3.77 24.07
C LYS A 498 13.04 5.28 24.22
N PHE A 499 12.48 6.06 23.29
CA PHE A 499 12.66 7.52 23.24
C PHE A 499 11.44 8.32 23.72
N GLY A 500 10.37 7.65 24.15
CA GLY A 500 9.16 8.30 24.65
C GLY A 500 8.44 9.17 23.61
N LEU A 501 8.55 8.84 22.33
CA LEU A 501 7.93 9.58 21.24
C LEU A 501 6.40 9.56 21.36
N THR A 502 5.76 10.69 21.06
CA THR A 502 4.31 10.71 20.81
C THR A 502 4.08 10.48 19.32
N ILE A 503 3.21 9.51 18.98
CA ILE A 503 2.99 9.12 17.59
C ILE A 503 1.53 9.29 17.20
N LEU A 504 1.27 9.96 16.09
CA LEU A 504 0.01 9.88 15.35
C LEU A 504 0.19 8.86 14.23
N PHE A 505 -0.41 7.69 14.38
CA PHE A 505 -0.30 6.57 13.45
C PHE A 505 -1.55 6.48 12.57
N ILE A 506 -1.42 6.80 11.30
CA ILE A 506 -2.51 6.80 10.32
C ILE A 506 -2.41 5.54 9.49
N SER A 507 -3.50 4.77 9.42
CA SER A 507 -3.60 3.61 8.53
C SER A 507 -5.06 3.31 8.21
N HIS A 508 -5.30 2.73 7.05
CA HIS A 508 -6.58 2.12 6.70
C HIS A 508 -6.68 0.65 7.16
N ASN A 509 -5.55 0.02 7.53
CA ASN A 509 -5.52 -1.35 8.02
C ASN A 509 -5.82 -1.38 9.53
N LEU A 510 -7.03 -1.82 9.89
CA LEU A 510 -7.49 -1.88 11.27
C LEU A 510 -6.68 -2.84 12.13
N ALA A 511 -6.25 -3.98 11.58
CA ALA A 511 -5.44 -4.94 12.32
C ALA A 511 -4.09 -4.32 12.75
N VAL A 512 -3.44 -3.57 11.86
CA VAL A 512 -2.21 -2.84 12.16
C VAL A 512 -2.43 -1.80 13.25
N VAL A 513 -3.49 -0.99 13.14
CA VAL A 513 -3.78 0.05 14.14
C VAL A 513 -4.06 -0.56 15.51
N ARG A 514 -4.79 -1.68 15.57
CA ARG A 514 -5.01 -2.41 16.83
C ARG A 514 -3.71 -2.80 17.51
N GLN A 515 -2.71 -3.20 16.74
CA GLN A 515 -1.41 -3.61 17.27
C GLN A 515 -0.55 -2.44 17.74
N MET A 516 -0.68 -1.28 17.11
CA MET A 516 0.18 -0.13 17.36
C MET A 516 -0.39 0.85 18.39
N ALA A 517 -1.69 1.15 18.31
CA ALA A 517 -2.27 2.28 19.01
C ALA A 517 -2.70 1.96 20.46
N ASP A 518 -2.58 2.97 21.33
CA ASP A 518 -3.14 2.97 22.69
C ASP A 518 -4.59 3.47 22.68
N ASP A 519 -4.83 4.61 22.02
CA ASP A 519 -6.15 5.18 21.76
C ASP A 519 -6.37 5.23 20.23
N VAL A 520 -7.63 5.19 19.78
CA VAL A 520 -7.98 5.26 18.35
C VAL A 520 -9.07 6.31 18.08
N VAL A 521 -8.93 7.01 16.97
CA VAL A 521 -9.94 7.92 16.40
C VAL A 521 -10.41 7.34 15.08
N VAL A 522 -11.71 7.22 14.93
CA VAL A 522 -12.38 6.81 13.69
C VAL A 522 -12.90 8.06 12.97
N LEU A 523 -12.41 8.29 11.76
CA LEU A 523 -12.74 9.48 10.97
C LEU A 523 -13.57 9.12 9.74
N ARG A 524 -14.72 9.78 9.56
CA ARG A 524 -15.60 9.64 8.39
C ARG A 524 -16.00 11.02 7.88
N ASN A 525 -15.86 11.29 6.59
CA ASN A 525 -16.27 12.56 5.97
C ASN A 525 -15.80 13.82 6.74
N GLY A 526 -14.57 13.82 7.22
CA GLY A 526 -14.00 14.94 7.97
C GLY A 526 -14.55 15.13 9.38
N ARG A 527 -15.24 14.15 9.97
CA ARG A 527 -15.79 14.16 11.33
C ARG A 527 -15.29 12.98 12.14
N ILE A 528 -15.14 13.15 13.43
CA ILE A 528 -14.86 12.05 14.35
C ILE A 528 -16.17 11.30 14.61
N GLU A 529 -16.22 10.03 14.22
CA GLU A 529 -17.35 9.12 14.47
C GLU A 529 -17.21 8.44 15.83
N GLU A 530 -15.97 8.07 16.18
CA GLU A 530 -15.69 7.41 17.45
C GLU A 530 -14.28 7.75 17.93
N PHE A 531 -14.11 7.81 19.26
CA PHE A 531 -12.79 7.99 19.93
C PHE A 531 -12.80 7.23 21.25
N GLY A 532 -11.72 6.52 21.53
CA GLY A 532 -11.56 5.78 22.79
C GLY A 532 -10.29 4.96 22.86
N GLN A 533 -10.15 4.20 23.95
CA GLN A 533 -9.08 3.21 24.05
C GLN A 533 -9.23 2.16 22.95
N THR A 534 -8.13 1.76 22.34
CA THR A 534 -8.15 0.83 21.21
C THR A 534 -8.89 -0.45 21.54
N GLN A 535 -8.68 -1.02 22.72
CA GLN A 535 -9.35 -2.24 23.14
C GLN A 535 -10.88 -2.08 23.17
N ASP A 536 -11.38 -0.97 23.73
CA ASP A 536 -12.81 -0.72 23.86
C ASP A 536 -13.48 -0.51 22.50
N VAL A 537 -12.87 0.30 21.62
CA VAL A 537 -13.41 0.60 20.29
C VAL A 537 -13.44 -0.63 19.39
N TYR A 538 -12.48 -1.56 19.54
CA TYR A 538 -12.46 -2.80 18.75
C TYR A 538 -13.37 -3.89 19.30
N GLN A 539 -13.54 -3.99 20.62
CA GLN A 539 -14.39 -5.02 21.25
C GLN A 539 -15.87 -4.60 21.34
N ASN A 540 -16.13 -3.33 21.59
CA ASN A 540 -17.46 -2.79 21.80
C ASN A 540 -17.66 -1.47 21.01
N PRO A 541 -17.58 -1.50 19.67
CA PRO A 541 -17.72 -0.30 18.84
C PRO A 541 -19.09 0.36 19.02
N LYS A 542 -19.09 1.65 19.31
CA LYS A 542 -20.31 2.44 19.52
C LYS A 542 -20.88 2.93 18.21
N SER A 543 -20.02 3.34 17.27
CA SER A 543 -20.44 3.80 15.95
C SER A 543 -20.80 2.62 15.04
N GLU A 544 -21.86 2.78 14.25
CA GLU A 544 -22.23 1.83 13.20
C GLU A 544 -21.09 1.67 12.17
N TYR A 545 -20.49 2.78 11.82
CA TYR A 545 -19.38 2.81 10.87
C TYR A 545 -18.16 1.99 11.31
N MET A 546 -17.79 2.02 12.60
CA MET A 546 -16.68 1.18 13.09
C MET A 546 -17.05 -0.30 13.04
N ARG A 547 -18.33 -0.65 13.31
CA ARG A 547 -18.82 -2.03 13.16
C ARG A 547 -18.72 -2.51 11.71
N GLU A 548 -19.17 -1.70 10.75
CA GLU A 548 -19.04 -1.99 9.32
C GLU A 548 -17.56 -2.22 8.93
N LEU A 549 -16.66 -1.35 9.37
CA LEU A 549 -15.23 -1.49 9.05
C LEU A 549 -14.62 -2.77 9.62
N LEU A 550 -15.01 -3.17 10.83
CA LEU A 550 -14.54 -4.41 11.45
C LEU A 550 -15.07 -5.67 10.73
N GLU A 551 -16.34 -5.66 10.33
CA GLU A 551 -16.97 -6.75 9.59
C GLU A 551 -16.33 -6.97 8.20
N LEU A 552 -15.94 -5.87 7.54
CA LEU A 552 -15.30 -5.91 6.23
C LEU A 552 -13.81 -6.27 6.28
N THR A 553 -13.20 -6.23 7.48
CA THR A 553 -11.76 -6.54 7.63
C THR A 553 -11.56 -8.05 7.65
N PRO A 554 -10.74 -8.62 6.74
CA PRO A 554 -10.50 -10.04 6.70
C PRO A 554 -9.88 -10.56 8.01
N ILE A 555 -10.44 -11.65 8.54
CA ILE A 555 -9.89 -12.37 9.68
C ILE A 555 -9.28 -13.66 9.14
N LEU A 556 -8.01 -13.90 9.44
CA LEU A 556 -7.40 -15.19 9.11
C LEU A 556 -8.03 -16.30 9.97
N PRO A 557 -8.29 -17.48 9.41
CA PRO A 557 -8.67 -18.63 10.22
C PRO A 557 -7.55 -18.92 11.23
N VAL A 558 -7.90 -18.90 12.52
CA VAL A 558 -6.95 -19.23 13.59
C VAL A 558 -6.63 -20.71 13.47
N ALA A 559 -5.34 -21.06 13.34
CA ALA A 559 -4.86 -22.43 13.37
C ALA A 559 -5.00 -23.03 14.77
#